data_2f778126ffb38a4a46849da5fb24f8f8
#
_entry.id   2f778126ffb38a4a46849da5fb24f8f8
#
_cell.length_a   1.000
_cell.length_b   1.000
_cell.length_c   1.000
_cell.angle_alpha   90.00
_cell.angle_beta   90.00
_cell.angle_gamma   90.00
#
_symmetry.space_group_name_H-M   'P 1'
#
loop_
_entity.id
_entity.type
_entity.pdbx_description
1 polymer ?
#
loop_
_entity_poly.entity_id
_entity_poly.type
_entity_poly.pdbx_seq_one_letter_code
_entity_poly.pdbx_strand_id
1 'polypeptide(L)'
;MQEGIRRSIGRREFLAGSMGSLIAAGACRFAPPDQAGGWDPSRRVLFVSVDGFGPEYLAQSDMPNLKAMIQSGIYVEGADIIPSVTNVNNASIVTGSFPSEHGITGNYYYDPATKAGTFMELPEFLLRPTIFEQARSRGIRSAFVTSKEKLMFLSRGADIAVAAENPDAAAAGIFGPAQDVYSADINYWSFRAARHYLNQGDCQLVYVATTDYMMHTYPPEDERSQTHLRTVDEILGQILEDHESLEVYLTADHGMSAKTDAIDINRLMRENAIEGEAVPIIRDRYVVHHANLGGACYVYLQNPDDRERTLDLLRALPGVEELYVREEAAQLFQLQADRIGDIFLLGARDVVFGDLEHLREEVAIRSHGSRHESTVPIVCYGRSFDASTYQRNIDLTRNFVWEG
;
A
#
# COMPACT_ATOMS: atom_id res chain seq x y z
N MET A 1 -19.38 -32.90 -48.68
CA MET A 1 -20.44 -32.20 -49.45
C MET A 1 -20.81 -30.98 -48.65
N GLN A 2 -20.39 -29.89 -49.22
CA GLN A 2 -20.95 -28.54 -49.32
C GLN A 2 -20.89 -27.72 -48.05
N GLU A 3 -20.03 -26.70 -48.04
CA GLU A 3 -20.15 -25.29 -48.51
C GLU A 3 -21.05 -24.52 -47.58
N GLY A 4 -20.65 -23.50 -46.86
CA GLY A 4 -19.97 -22.30 -47.24
C GLY A 4 -20.97 -21.13 -47.31
N ILE A 5 -20.84 -20.10 -46.48
CA ILE A 5 -21.25 -18.74 -46.83
C ILE A 5 -20.53 -17.76 -45.85
N ARG A 6 -19.55 -17.01 -46.40
CA ARG A 6 -19.08 -15.75 -45.88
C ARG A 6 -20.11 -14.66 -46.17
N ARG A 7 -20.42 -13.78 -45.23
CA ARG A 7 -20.99 -12.47 -45.53
C ARG A 7 -20.18 -11.37 -44.84
N SER A 8 -19.48 -10.62 -45.67
CA SER A 8 -18.93 -9.29 -45.41
C SER A 8 -20.06 -8.27 -45.30
N ILE A 9 -20.00 -7.38 -44.28
CA ILE A 9 -20.82 -6.18 -44.27
C ILE A 9 -19.87 -4.96 -44.19
N GLY A 10 -20.09 -4.06 -45.15
CA GLY A 10 -19.22 -2.97 -45.53
C GLY A 10 -19.28 -1.75 -44.59
N ARG A 11 -18.25 -0.94 -44.76
CA ARG A 11 -18.10 0.43 -44.31
C ARG A 11 -19.29 1.30 -44.75
N ARG A 12 -19.81 2.09 -43.81
CA ARG A 12 -20.54 3.31 -44.14
C ARG A 12 -19.87 4.49 -43.45
N GLU A 13 -19.35 5.36 -44.29
CA GLU A 13 -18.94 6.72 -43.99
C GLU A 13 -20.15 7.53 -43.52
N PHE A 14 -19.98 8.36 -42.52
CA PHE A 14 -20.88 9.46 -42.24
C PHE A 14 -20.09 10.76 -42.14
N LEU A 15 -20.47 11.67 -43.06
CA LEU A 15 -19.92 13.00 -43.24
C LEU A 15 -20.36 13.96 -42.13
N ALA A 16 -19.45 14.84 -41.83
CA ALA A 16 -19.39 16.12 -41.16
C ALA A 16 -20.72 16.87 -40.86
N GLY A 17 -20.76 17.40 -39.64
CA GLY A 17 -21.59 18.55 -39.24
C GLY A 17 -20.91 19.29 -38.11
N SER A 18 -20.30 20.40 -38.44
CA SER A 18 -19.61 21.31 -37.52
C SER A 18 -20.61 22.15 -36.73
N MET A 19 -20.44 22.22 -35.41
CA MET A 19 -20.76 23.43 -34.65
C MET A 19 -19.91 23.46 -33.37
N GLY A 20 -19.09 24.49 -33.27
CA GLY A 20 -18.14 24.69 -32.19
C GLY A 20 -18.80 25.13 -30.89
N SER A 21 -18.27 24.64 -29.81
CA SER A 21 -18.29 25.31 -28.51
C SER A 21 -16.92 25.06 -27.86
N LEU A 22 -16.13 26.12 -27.79
CA LEU A 22 -14.90 26.15 -27.03
C LEU A 22 -15.24 26.02 -25.54
N ILE A 23 -15.01 24.86 -24.97
CA ILE A 23 -14.81 24.72 -23.52
C ILE A 23 -13.28 24.64 -23.34
N ALA A 24 -12.72 25.69 -22.79
CA ALA A 24 -11.31 25.72 -22.38
C ALA A 24 -11.10 24.72 -21.23
N ALA A 25 -10.75 23.50 -21.57
CA ALA A 25 -10.18 22.56 -20.62
C ALA A 25 -8.77 23.08 -20.29
N GLY A 26 -8.60 23.59 -19.07
CA GLY A 26 -7.30 23.89 -18.49
C GLY A 26 -6.50 22.59 -18.37
N ALA A 27 -5.81 22.23 -19.43
CA ALA A 27 -4.76 21.22 -19.37
C ALA A 27 -3.64 21.81 -18.52
N CYS A 28 -3.48 21.34 -17.29
CA CYS A 28 -2.23 21.46 -16.58
C CYS A 28 -1.16 20.81 -17.47
N ARG A 29 -0.51 21.64 -18.26
CA ARG A 29 0.72 21.26 -18.95
C ARG A 29 1.77 21.07 -17.87
N PHE A 30 2.09 19.82 -17.56
CA PHE A 30 3.39 19.53 -16.97
C PHE A 30 4.41 20.04 -17.99
N ALA A 31 5.07 21.16 -17.66
CA ALA A 31 6.24 21.57 -18.39
C ALA A 31 7.26 20.41 -18.32
N PRO A 32 7.91 20.03 -19.42
CA PRO A 32 9.07 19.17 -19.32
C PRO A 32 10.10 19.89 -18.43
N PRO A 33 10.79 19.19 -17.54
CA PRO A 33 11.86 19.79 -16.75
C PRO A 33 12.96 20.20 -17.74
N ASP A 34 13.03 21.48 -18.03
CA ASP A 34 14.18 22.08 -18.73
C ASP A 34 15.26 22.27 -17.66
N GLN A 35 16.42 21.73 -17.97
CA GLN A 35 17.69 21.75 -17.26
C GLN A 35 17.87 20.76 -16.12
N ALA A 36 18.47 19.66 -16.51
CA ALA A 36 19.08 18.67 -15.67
C ALA A 36 20.22 19.26 -14.83
N GLY A 37 19.94 19.55 -13.58
CA GLY A 37 20.91 19.26 -12.55
C GLY A 37 21.03 17.73 -12.55
N GLY A 38 22.16 17.20 -13.04
CA GLY A 38 22.31 15.78 -13.24
C GLY A 38 22.32 15.07 -11.89
N TRP A 39 21.70 13.88 -11.82
CA TRP A 39 21.85 12.99 -10.69
C TRP A 39 23.35 12.74 -10.41
N ASP A 40 23.78 12.96 -9.17
CA ASP A 40 25.14 12.61 -8.77
C ASP A 40 25.31 11.07 -8.79
N PRO A 41 26.19 10.51 -9.64
CA PRO A 41 26.38 9.06 -9.69
C PRO A 41 26.81 8.41 -8.37
N SER A 42 27.39 9.20 -7.45
CA SER A 42 27.77 8.73 -6.12
C SER A 42 26.59 8.70 -5.14
N ARG A 43 25.51 9.44 -5.40
CA ARG A 43 24.32 9.51 -4.55
C ARG A 43 23.67 8.13 -4.43
N ARG A 44 23.39 7.73 -3.21
CA ARG A 44 22.68 6.49 -2.90
C ARG A 44 21.45 6.82 -2.06
N VAL A 45 20.33 6.20 -2.42
CA VAL A 45 19.03 6.43 -1.78
C VAL A 45 18.40 5.10 -1.39
N LEU A 46 17.97 5.00 -0.15
CA LEU A 46 17.22 3.87 0.38
C LEU A 46 15.83 4.32 0.83
N PHE A 47 14.80 3.76 0.21
CA PHE A 47 13.43 3.83 0.70
C PHE A 47 13.12 2.58 1.51
N VAL A 48 12.48 2.74 2.66
CA VAL A 48 12.11 1.65 3.56
C VAL A 48 10.64 1.79 3.94
N SER A 49 9.84 0.78 3.61
CA SER A 49 8.47 0.60 4.12
C SER A 49 8.48 -0.58 5.08
N VAL A 50 8.40 -0.31 6.39
CA VAL A 50 8.31 -1.35 7.42
C VAL A 50 6.85 -1.60 7.71
N ASP A 51 6.33 -2.71 7.16
CA ASP A 51 4.91 -3.07 7.20
C ASP A 51 4.41 -3.23 8.64
N GLY A 52 3.32 -2.52 8.97
CA GLY A 52 2.68 -2.55 10.29
C GLY A 52 3.44 -1.84 11.41
N PHE A 53 4.50 -1.08 11.10
CA PHE A 53 5.36 -0.43 12.09
C PHE A 53 4.78 0.89 12.59
N GLY A 54 3.83 0.82 13.53
CA GLY A 54 3.29 2.01 14.19
C GLY A 54 4.28 2.67 15.16
N PRO A 55 4.05 3.95 15.57
CA PRO A 55 4.92 4.67 16.49
C PRO A 55 5.15 3.98 17.84
N GLU A 56 4.17 3.19 18.30
CA GLU A 56 4.28 2.42 19.54
C GLU A 56 5.38 1.34 19.48
N TYR A 57 5.62 0.74 18.31
CA TYR A 57 6.75 -0.18 18.12
C TYR A 57 8.08 0.54 18.18
N LEU A 58 8.19 1.73 17.56
CA LEU A 58 9.39 2.56 17.64
C LEU A 58 9.68 3.01 19.08
N ALA A 59 8.64 3.45 19.79
CA ALA A 59 8.77 3.97 21.15
C ALA A 59 9.26 2.90 22.15
N GLN A 60 8.84 1.65 21.97
CA GLN A 60 9.14 0.56 22.88
C GLN A 60 10.37 -0.27 22.48
N SER A 61 10.89 -0.10 21.26
CA SER A 61 11.99 -0.92 20.74
C SER A 61 13.37 -0.29 20.98
N ASP A 62 14.36 -1.18 21.15
CA ASP A 62 15.76 -0.81 21.17
C ASP A 62 16.30 -0.81 19.73
N MET A 63 16.23 0.36 19.09
CA MET A 63 16.67 0.62 17.72
C MET A 63 17.68 1.78 17.69
N PRO A 64 18.92 1.58 18.17
CA PRO A 64 19.88 2.66 18.33
C PRO A 64 20.27 3.34 17.00
N ASN A 65 20.35 2.60 15.89
CA ASN A 65 20.71 3.15 14.59
C ASN A 65 19.58 4.04 14.03
N LEU A 66 18.34 3.57 14.10
CA LEU A 66 17.18 4.37 13.70
C LEU A 66 17.02 5.62 14.60
N LYS A 67 17.24 5.49 15.90
CA LYS A 67 17.23 6.63 16.83
C LYS A 67 18.34 7.65 16.52
N ALA A 68 19.53 7.21 16.13
CA ALA A 68 20.61 8.10 15.68
C ALA A 68 20.26 8.83 14.35
N MET A 69 19.61 8.12 13.41
CA MET A 69 19.08 8.76 12.19
C MET A 69 18.05 9.85 12.52
N ILE A 70 17.12 9.57 13.43
CA ILE A 70 16.11 10.53 13.90
C ILE A 70 16.75 11.78 14.52
N GLN A 71 17.81 11.61 15.30
CA GLN A 71 18.54 12.72 15.93
C GLN A 71 19.27 13.61 14.91
N SER A 72 19.72 13.03 13.79
CA SER A 72 20.52 13.72 12.77
C SER A 72 19.71 14.16 11.54
N GLY A 73 18.50 13.64 11.39
CA GLY A 73 17.57 13.92 10.30
C GLY A 73 16.28 14.56 10.79
N ILE A 74 15.15 14.07 10.28
CA ILE A 74 13.81 14.44 10.76
C ILE A 74 13.02 13.20 11.19
N TYR A 75 12.14 13.39 12.16
CA TYR A 75 11.09 12.45 12.55
C TYR A 75 9.75 13.19 12.66
N VAL A 76 8.72 12.61 12.04
CA VAL A 76 7.34 13.08 12.14
C VAL A 76 6.44 11.88 12.40
N GLU A 77 5.53 11.99 13.34
CA GLU A 77 4.37 11.12 13.43
C GLU A 77 3.35 11.63 12.40
N GLY A 78 3.41 11.02 11.23
CA GLY A 78 2.53 11.36 10.11
C GLY A 78 1.34 10.41 10.01
N ALA A 79 0.57 10.57 8.95
CA ALA A 79 -0.55 9.70 8.63
C ALA A 79 -0.26 8.82 7.40
N ASP A 80 -0.84 7.64 7.37
CA ASP A 80 -1.00 6.87 6.15
C ASP A 80 -2.18 7.37 5.29
N ILE A 81 -2.55 6.60 4.29
CA ILE A 81 -3.72 6.82 3.43
C ILE A 81 -4.82 5.83 3.84
N ILE A 82 -6.02 6.36 4.09
CA ILE A 82 -7.22 5.55 4.36
C ILE A 82 -7.80 5.01 3.04
N PRO A 83 -8.11 3.68 3.04
CA PRO A 83 -8.02 2.68 4.10
C PRO A 83 -6.58 2.29 4.44
N SER A 84 -6.32 2.10 5.72
CA SER A 84 -5.01 1.82 6.32
C SER A 84 -4.58 0.38 6.03
N VAL A 85 -4.21 0.08 4.76
CA VAL A 85 -3.95 -1.27 4.26
C VAL A 85 -2.77 -1.31 3.28
N THR A 86 -2.07 -2.44 3.29
CA THR A 86 -0.77 -2.65 2.63
C THR A 86 -0.73 -2.20 1.16
N ASN A 87 -1.64 -2.69 0.30
CA ASN A 87 -1.58 -2.38 -1.14
C ASN A 87 -1.83 -0.90 -1.42
N VAL A 88 -2.79 -0.29 -0.72
CA VAL A 88 -3.14 1.13 -0.87
C VAL A 88 -1.94 2.00 -0.51
N ASN A 89 -1.33 1.75 0.64
CA ASN A 89 -0.29 2.59 1.17
C ASN A 89 1.06 2.39 0.45
N ASN A 90 1.45 1.14 0.16
CA ASN A 90 2.66 0.91 -0.63
C ASN A 90 2.53 1.47 -2.06
N ALA A 91 1.34 1.38 -2.70
CA ALA A 91 1.10 2.03 -3.99
C ALA A 91 1.17 3.56 -3.88
N SER A 92 0.62 4.13 -2.82
CA SER A 92 0.68 5.57 -2.55
C SER A 92 2.12 6.05 -2.34
N ILE A 93 2.92 5.33 -1.54
CA ILE A 93 4.34 5.65 -1.30
C ILE A 93 5.14 5.55 -2.60
N VAL A 94 5.02 4.44 -3.34
CA VAL A 94 5.82 4.19 -4.56
C VAL A 94 5.48 5.16 -5.69
N THR A 95 4.24 5.66 -5.77
CA THR A 95 3.82 6.59 -6.83
C THR A 95 3.86 8.06 -6.43
N GLY A 96 3.93 8.38 -5.13
CA GLY A 96 3.78 9.74 -4.62
C GLY A 96 2.40 10.34 -4.90
N SER A 97 1.34 9.51 -5.07
CA SER A 97 0.00 9.94 -5.46
C SER A 97 -1.09 9.27 -4.61
N PHE A 98 -2.28 9.85 -4.57
CA PHE A 98 -3.41 9.28 -3.81
C PHE A 98 -4.12 8.16 -4.60
N PRO A 99 -4.92 7.31 -3.94
CA PRO A 99 -5.73 6.28 -4.58
C PRO A 99 -6.62 6.76 -5.73
N SER A 100 -7.14 7.99 -5.66
CA SER A 100 -7.90 8.62 -6.75
C SER A 100 -7.09 8.76 -8.05
N GLU A 101 -5.76 8.79 -7.93
CA GLU A 101 -4.85 8.95 -9.05
C GLU A 101 -4.18 7.62 -9.44
N HIS A 102 -3.66 6.86 -8.45
CA HIS A 102 -2.97 5.59 -8.75
C HIS A 102 -3.91 4.38 -8.85
N GLY A 103 -5.16 4.50 -8.40
CA GLY A 103 -6.20 3.52 -8.65
C GLY A 103 -6.26 2.32 -7.71
N ILE A 104 -5.33 2.15 -6.76
CA ILE A 104 -5.35 1.06 -5.78
C ILE A 104 -6.15 1.51 -4.56
N THR A 105 -7.29 0.89 -4.31
CA THR A 105 -8.24 1.28 -3.26
C THR A 105 -8.42 0.23 -2.15
N GLY A 106 -7.78 -0.93 -2.28
CA GLY A 106 -7.81 -2.04 -1.33
C GLY A 106 -6.86 -3.15 -1.76
N ASN A 107 -6.82 -4.24 -1.01
CA ASN A 107 -6.13 -5.46 -1.45
C ASN A 107 -6.96 -6.24 -2.50
N TYR A 108 -8.27 -6.00 -2.54
CA TYR A 108 -9.22 -6.72 -3.36
C TYR A 108 -10.19 -5.75 -4.03
N TYR A 109 -10.47 -5.98 -5.31
CA TYR A 109 -11.44 -5.25 -6.11
C TYR A 109 -12.62 -6.16 -6.43
N TYR A 110 -13.84 -5.68 -6.20
CA TYR A 110 -15.07 -6.33 -6.61
C TYR A 110 -15.73 -5.51 -7.72
N ASP A 111 -15.98 -6.15 -8.85
CA ASP A 111 -16.72 -5.55 -9.97
C ASP A 111 -18.21 -5.88 -9.84
N PRO A 112 -19.08 -4.91 -9.48
CA PRO A 112 -20.50 -5.16 -9.29
C PRO A 112 -21.23 -5.54 -10.58
N ALA A 113 -20.71 -5.17 -11.76
CA ALA A 113 -21.32 -5.48 -13.04
C ALA A 113 -21.17 -6.97 -13.42
N THR A 114 -20.01 -7.54 -13.15
CA THR A 114 -19.70 -8.96 -13.43
C THR A 114 -19.86 -9.85 -12.22
N LYS A 115 -20.04 -9.29 -11.03
CA LYS A 115 -20.00 -9.97 -9.72
C LYS A 115 -18.71 -10.77 -9.48
N ALA A 116 -17.63 -10.36 -10.12
CA ALA A 116 -16.34 -10.98 -10.01
C ALA A 116 -15.42 -10.14 -9.13
N GLY A 117 -14.58 -10.82 -8.37
CA GLY A 117 -13.56 -10.16 -7.58
C GLY A 117 -12.16 -10.61 -7.97
N THR A 118 -11.19 -9.72 -7.77
CA THR A 118 -9.79 -10.01 -8.04
C THR A 118 -8.89 -9.27 -7.05
N PHE A 119 -7.72 -9.84 -6.77
CA PHE A 119 -6.70 -9.15 -5.97
C PHE A 119 -6.10 -7.98 -6.77
N MET A 120 -5.96 -6.82 -6.12
CA MET A 120 -5.33 -5.63 -6.72
C MET A 120 -3.79 -5.76 -6.68
N GLU A 121 -3.29 -6.78 -7.37
CA GLU A 121 -1.88 -7.18 -7.39
C GLU A 121 -1.30 -7.21 -8.82
N LEU A 122 -2.05 -6.69 -9.79
CA LEU A 122 -1.61 -6.65 -11.19
C LEU A 122 -1.17 -5.23 -11.57
N PRO A 123 -0.11 -5.07 -12.39
CA PRO A 123 0.40 -3.77 -12.82
C PRO A 123 -0.62 -2.89 -13.51
N GLU A 124 -1.66 -3.47 -14.14
CA GLU A 124 -2.73 -2.77 -14.85
C GLU A 124 -3.64 -1.96 -13.92
N PHE A 125 -3.72 -2.33 -12.65
CA PHE A 125 -4.46 -1.56 -11.65
C PHE A 125 -3.76 -0.25 -11.31
N LEU A 126 -2.42 -0.17 -11.46
CA LEU A 126 -1.62 0.99 -11.09
C LEU A 126 -1.61 2.02 -12.24
N LEU A 127 -2.33 3.12 -12.06
CA LEU A 127 -2.59 4.13 -13.08
C LEU A 127 -1.54 5.26 -13.13
N ARG A 128 -0.65 5.34 -12.13
CA ARG A 128 0.40 6.35 -12.05
C ARG A 128 1.80 5.73 -12.21
N PRO A 129 2.76 6.49 -12.73
CA PRO A 129 4.15 6.07 -12.76
C PRO A 129 4.70 5.88 -11.35
N THR A 130 5.51 4.84 -11.18
CA THR A 130 6.26 4.57 -9.95
C THR A 130 7.51 5.43 -9.86
N ILE A 131 8.11 5.50 -8.67
CA ILE A 131 9.43 6.12 -8.48
C ILE A 131 10.50 5.44 -9.34
N PHE A 132 10.36 4.15 -9.63
CA PHE A 132 11.29 3.39 -10.47
C PHE A 132 11.20 3.78 -11.95
N GLU A 133 9.98 3.99 -12.48
CA GLU A 133 9.78 4.52 -13.83
C GLU A 133 10.34 5.93 -13.95
N GLN A 134 10.19 6.75 -12.92
CA GLN A 134 10.78 8.08 -12.85
C GLN A 134 12.32 8.04 -12.78
N ALA A 135 12.89 7.12 -11.98
CA ALA A 135 14.33 6.87 -11.90
C ALA A 135 14.88 6.45 -13.27
N ARG A 136 14.25 5.45 -13.89
CA ARG A 136 14.65 4.94 -15.21
C ARG A 136 14.64 6.04 -16.29
N SER A 137 13.63 6.92 -16.27
CA SER A 137 13.57 8.04 -17.25
C SER A 137 14.73 9.04 -17.11
N ARG A 138 15.44 9.01 -15.97
CA ARG A 138 16.61 9.84 -15.64
C ARG A 138 17.94 9.06 -15.74
N GLY A 139 17.90 7.81 -16.20
CA GLY A 139 19.08 6.96 -16.29
C GLY A 139 19.59 6.45 -14.94
N ILE A 140 18.77 6.55 -13.89
CA ILE A 140 19.08 6.07 -12.53
C ILE A 140 18.65 4.61 -12.42
N ARG A 141 19.59 3.73 -12.10
CA ARG A 141 19.28 2.31 -11.87
C ARG A 141 18.69 2.09 -10.48
N SER A 142 17.67 1.26 -10.43
CA SER A 142 16.90 1.04 -9.22
C SER A 142 16.63 -0.42 -8.94
N ALA A 143 16.48 -0.76 -7.64
CA ALA A 143 16.06 -2.07 -7.18
C ALA A 143 14.83 -1.97 -6.29
N PHE A 144 13.87 -2.86 -6.50
CA PHE A 144 12.72 -3.11 -5.63
C PHE A 144 12.90 -4.45 -4.95
N VAL A 145 12.94 -4.44 -3.63
CA VAL A 145 13.05 -5.62 -2.78
C VAL A 145 11.81 -5.71 -1.90
N THR A 146 11.16 -6.84 -1.87
CA THR A 146 9.98 -7.03 -1.01
C THR A 146 10.01 -8.38 -0.31
N SER A 147 9.41 -8.45 0.88
CA SER A 147 9.14 -9.71 1.55
C SER A 147 8.00 -10.47 0.87
N LYS A 148 6.92 -9.78 0.51
CA LYS A 148 5.68 -10.35 -0.05
C LYS A 148 5.67 -10.34 -1.58
N GLU A 149 5.43 -11.48 -2.22
CA GLU A 149 5.29 -11.58 -3.68
C GLU A 149 4.13 -10.71 -4.21
N LYS A 150 3.06 -10.57 -3.45
CA LYS A 150 1.90 -9.74 -3.84
C LYS A 150 2.26 -8.29 -4.17
N LEU A 151 3.36 -7.75 -3.64
CA LEU A 151 3.80 -6.37 -3.90
C LEU A 151 4.62 -6.21 -5.18
N MET A 152 4.94 -7.30 -5.89
CA MET A 152 5.76 -7.24 -7.11
C MET A 152 5.14 -6.40 -8.22
N PHE A 153 3.82 -6.16 -8.23
CA PHE A 153 3.18 -5.24 -9.19
C PHE A 153 3.66 -3.79 -9.06
N LEU A 154 4.19 -3.42 -7.89
CA LEU A 154 4.75 -2.09 -7.62
C LEU A 154 6.15 -1.89 -8.21
N SER A 155 6.84 -2.97 -8.59
CA SER A 155 8.20 -2.91 -9.14
C SER A 155 8.28 -2.36 -10.56
N ARG A 156 7.16 -1.97 -11.15
CA ARG A 156 7.10 -1.45 -12.52
C ARG A 156 8.11 -0.34 -12.74
N GLY A 157 9.05 -0.55 -13.65
CA GLY A 157 10.15 0.35 -13.93
C GLY A 157 11.46 0.07 -13.20
N ALA A 158 11.49 -0.74 -12.13
CA ALA A 158 12.73 -1.13 -11.48
C ALA A 158 13.63 -1.98 -12.41
N ASP A 159 14.95 -1.82 -12.30
CA ASP A 159 15.92 -2.62 -13.06
C ASP A 159 16.10 -4.00 -12.44
N ILE A 160 15.97 -4.06 -11.12
CA ILE A 160 16.00 -5.29 -10.31
C ILE A 160 14.72 -5.32 -9.49
N ALA A 161 14.04 -6.47 -9.47
CA ALA A 161 12.87 -6.69 -8.64
C ALA A 161 12.91 -8.10 -8.06
N VAL A 162 12.90 -8.21 -6.72
CA VAL A 162 12.99 -9.50 -6.04
C VAL A 162 12.01 -9.56 -4.87
N ALA A 163 11.41 -10.74 -4.66
CA ALA A 163 10.58 -11.06 -3.52
C ALA A 163 11.21 -12.20 -2.71
N ALA A 164 11.38 -12.00 -1.40
CA ALA A 164 11.95 -13.01 -0.52
C ALA A 164 11.08 -14.27 -0.41
N GLU A 165 9.75 -14.11 -0.55
CA GLU A 165 8.78 -15.22 -0.58
C GLU A 165 8.97 -16.13 -1.79
N ASN A 166 9.37 -15.58 -2.94
CA ASN A 166 9.55 -16.32 -4.19
C ASN A 166 10.72 -15.73 -5.02
N PRO A 167 11.97 -15.85 -4.53
CA PRO A 167 13.14 -15.34 -5.24
C PRO A 167 13.39 -16.12 -6.52
N ASP A 168 13.83 -15.45 -7.58
CA ASP A 168 14.34 -16.12 -8.77
C ASP A 168 15.65 -16.88 -8.45
N ALA A 169 16.10 -17.69 -9.41
CA ALA A 169 17.29 -18.53 -9.20
C ALA A 169 18.57 -17.72 -8.93
N ALA A 170 18.68 -16.50 -9.48
CA ALA A 170 19.83 -15.62 -9.27
C ALA A 170 19.82 -15.06 -7.84
N ALA A 171 18.68 -14.53 -7.41
CA ALA A 171 18.50 -14.03 -6.05
C ALA A 171 18.66 -15.14 -5.00
N ALA A 172 18.06 -16.32 -5.25
CA ALA A 172 18.20 -17.47 -4.37
C ALA A 172 19.66 -17.95 -4.25
N GLY A 173 20.43 -17.86 -5.34
CA GLY A 173 21.85 -18.19 -5.35
C GLY A 173 22.73 -17.23 -4.51
N ILE A 174 22.29 -15.98 -4.36
CA ILE A 174 23.01 -14.93 -3.60
C ILE A 174 22.55 -14.90 -2.13
N PHE A 175 21.24 -14.90 -1.89
CA PHE A 175 20.63 -14.61 -0.59
C PHE A 175 20.08 -15.85 0.12
N GLY A 176 20.08 -16.99 -0.51
CA GLY A 176 19.48 -18.22 -0.03
C GLY A 176 18.06 -18.45 -0.58
N PRO A 177 17.45 -19.57 -0.19
CA PRO A 177 16.14 -20.00 -0.72
C PRO A 177 15.01 -19.05 -0.30
N ALA A 178 13.83 -19.28 -0.89
CA ALA A 178 12.58 -18.66 -0.51
C ALA A 178 12.36 -18.72 1.02
N GLN A 179 11.83 -17.65 1.57
CA GLN A 179 11.54 -17.54 3.00
C GLN A 179 10.04 -17.72 3.25
N ASP A 180 9.72 -18.25 4.41
CA ASP A 180 8.32 -18.34 4.85
C ASP A 180 7.79 -16.94 5.17
N VAL A 181 6.69 -16.54 4.52
CA VAL A 181 6.04 -15.24 4.75
C VAL A 181 5.56 -15.07 6.20
N TYR A 182 5.37 -16.17 6.92
CA TYR A 182 5.01 -16.23 8.33
C TYR A 182 6.25 -16.37 9.24
N SER A 183 7.34 -15.70 8.89
CA SER A 183 8.56 -15.66 9.69
C SER A 183 9.13 -14.26 9.79
N ALA A 184 9.97 -14.01 10.82
CA ALA A 184 10.78 -12.79 10.91
C ALA A 184 11.92 -12.78 9.89
N ASP A 185 12.45 -13.96 9.53
CA ASP A 185 13.64 -14.12 8.69
C ASP A 185 13.44 -13.57 7.28
N ILE A 186 12.20 -13.58 6.77
CA ILE A 186 11.87 -13.01 5.46
C ILE A 186 12.17 -11.52 5.39
N ASN A 187 11.94 -10.76 6.47
CA ASN A 187 12.26 -9.35 6.55
C ASN A 187 13.78 -9.13 6.61
N TYR A 188 14.51 -9.97 7.33
CA TYR A 188 15.98 -9.90 7.38
C TYR A 188 16.61 -10.23 6.03
N TRP A 189 16.05 -11.21 5.30
CA TRP A 189 16.45 -11.52 3.93
C TRP A 189 16.29 -10.30 3.04
N SER A 190 15.15 -9.61 3.11
CA SER A 190 14.83 -8.42 2.30
C SER A 190 15.80 -7.28 2.59
N PHE A 191 16.11 -6.99 3.86
CA PHE A 191 17.09 -5.96 4.21
C PHE A 191 18.52 -6.32 3.77
N ARG A 192 18.94 -7.60 3.87
CA ARG A 192 20.23 -8.05 3.35
C ARG A 192 20.32 -7.94 1.85
N ALA A 193 19.24 -8.22 1.12
CA ALA A 193 19.18 -8.04 -0.33
C ALA A 193 19.28 -6.55 -0.70
N ALA A 194 18.56 -5.66 0.00
CA ALA A 194 18.66 -4.23 -0.20
C ALA A 194 20.12 -3.72 0.03
N ARG A 195 20.76 -4.15 1.12
CA ARG A 195 22.18 -3.87 1.40
C ARG A 195 23.09 -4.31 0.25
N HIS A 196 22.89 -5.53 -0.24
CA HIS A 196 23.68 -6.07 -1.35
C HIS A 196 23.57 -5.21 -2.61
N TYR A 197 22.35 -4.83 -3.02
CA TYR A 197 22.15 -4.03 -4.24
C TYR A 197 22.69 -2.61 -4.11
N LEU A 198 22.68 -2.02 -2.91
CA LEU A 198 23.37 -0.77 -2.65
C LEU A 198 24.89 -0.93 -2.79
N ASN A 199 25.46 -2.02 -2.25
CA ASN A 199 26.90 -2.28 -2.21
C ASN A 199 27.49 -2.66 -3.58
N GLN A 200 26.69 -3.22 -4.52
CA GLN A 200 27.16 -3.48 -5.87
C GLN A 200 27.49 -2.19 -6.65
N GLY A 201 27.01 -1.04 -6.20
CA GLY A 201 27.32 0.26 -6.77
C GLY A 201 26.62 0.60 -8.08
N ASP A 202 25.90 -0.32 -8.69
CA ASP A 202 25.17 -0.11 -9.93
C ASP A 202 23.69 0.30 -9.71
N CYS A 203 23.13 0.09 -8.52
CA CYS A 203 21.83 0.63 -8.14
C CYS A 203 22.02 1.87 -7.24
N GLN A 204 21.48 2.99 -7.68
CA GLN A 204 21.52 4.25 -6.92
C GLN A 204 20.28 4.45 -6.05
N LEU A 205 19.16 3.84 -6.40
CA LEU A 205 17.92 3.89 -5.65
C LEU A 205 17.48 2.46 -5.33
N VAL A 206 17.34 2.16 -4.04
CA VAL A 206 16.84 0.87 -3.57
C VAL A 206 15.60 1.12 -2.71
N TYR A 207 14.55 0.34 -2.93
CA TYR A 207 13.34 0.33 -2.12
C TYR A 207 13.19 -1.04 -1.47
N VAL A 208 12.96 -1.09 -0.17
CA VAL A 208 12.65 -2.31 0.56
C VAL A 208 11.28 -2.21 1.24
N ALA A 209 10.44 -3.22 1.03
CA ALA A 209 9.15 -3.39 1.71
C ALA A 209 9.12 -4.71 2.47
N THR A 210 8.73 -4.68 3.74
CA THR A 210 8.69 -5.86 4.61
C THR A 210 7.32 -6.55 4.62
N THR A 211 7.13 -7.50 5.53
CA THR A 211 5.83 -8.09 5.90
C THR A 211 5.53 -7.85 7.36
N ASP A 212 4.26 -7.65 7.68
CA ASP A 212 3.71 -7.33 8.99
C ASP A 212 3.38 -8.55 9.87
N TYR A 213 3.78 -9.76 9.47
CA TYR A 213 3.49 -10.97 10.23
C TYR A 213 3.85 -10.85 11.72
N MET A 214 5.02 -10.26 12.02
CA MET A 214 5.47 -10.05 13.40
C MET A 214 4.55 -9.11 14.17
N MET A 215 4.06 -8.03 13.53
CA MET A 215 3.17 -7.04 14.16
C MET A 215 1.74 -7.58 14.34
N HIS A 216 1.25 -8.43 13.44
CA HIS A 216 0.00 -9.16 13.61
C HIS A 216 0.06 -10.16 14.77
N THR A 217 1.23 -10.78 14.98
CA THR A 217 1.36 -11.87 15.94
C THR A 217 1.73 -11.38 17.34
N TYR A 218 2.57 -10.35 17.44
CA TYR A 218 3.17 -9.92 18.70
C TYR A 218 2.99 -8.42 18.94
N PRO A 219 2.51 -8.02 20.14
CA PRO A 219 2.41 -6.59 20.49
C PRO A 219 3.82 -5.96 20.69
N PRO A 220 3.90 -4.62 20.76
CA PRO A 220 5.17 -3.90 20.87
C PRO A 220 6.04 -4.31 22.06
N GLU A 221 5.43 -4.66 23.20
CA GLU A 221 6.11 -5.07 24.44
C GLU A 221 6.62 -6.52 24.42
N ASP A 222 6.22 -7.34 23.45
CA ASP A 222 6.66 -8.74 23.35
C ASP A 222 8.14 -8.82 22.97
N GLU A 223 8.89 -9.70 23.66
CA GLU A 223 10.32 -9.89 23.43
C GLU A 223 10.65 -10.28 21.96
N ARG A 224 9.72 -10.97 21.30
CA ARG A 224 9.87 -11.37 19.89
C ARG A 224 9.76 -10.17 18.94
N SER A 225 8.86 -9.22 19.21
CA SER A 225 8.79 -7.94 18.51
C SER A 225 10.07 -7.13 18.73
N GLN A 226 10.54 -7.07 19.97
CA GLN A 226 11.78 -6.38 20.33
C GLN A 226 13.00 -6.96 19.63
N THR A 227 13.11 -8.30 19.61
CA THR A 227 14.21 -9.00 18.93
C THR A 227 14.15 -8.81 17.43
N HIS A 228 12.94 -8.87 16.83
CA HIS A 228 12.73 -8.62 15.42
C HIS A 228 13.21 -7.22 15.02
N LEU A 229 12.73 -6.18 15.69
CA LEU A 229 13.06 -4.80 15.38
C LEU A 229 14.53 -4.46 15.64
N ARG A 230 15.12 -5.03 16.69
CA ARG A 230 16.57 -4.91 16.93
C ARG A 230 17.39 -5.51 15.78
N THR A 231 17.00 -6.69 15.28
CA THR A 231 17.70 -7.31 14.14
C THR A 231 17.56 -6.49 12.86
N VAL A 232 16.39 -5.90 12.61
CA VAL A 232 16.18 -4.96 11.50
C VAL A 232 17.08 -3.74 11.65
N ASP A 233 17.15 -3.16 12.86
CA ASP A 233 17.98 -2.00 13.16
C ASP A 233 19.48 -2.30 13.02
N GLU A 234 19.95 -3.50 13.42
CA GLU A 234 21.33 -3.94 13.22
C GLU A 234 21.71 -4.01 11.73
N ILE A 235 20.82 -4.54 10.88
CA ILE A 235 21.07 -4.58 9.42
C ILE A 235 21.03 -3.17 8.84
N LEU A 236 20.11 -2.31 9.29
CA LEU A 236 20.08 -0.90 8.91
C LEU A 236 21.37 -0.18 9.29
N GLY A 237 21.88 -0.43 10.51
CA GLY A 237 23.18 0.09 10.96
C GLY A 237 24.33 -0.31 10.05
N GLN A 238 24.37 -1.57 9.63
CA GLN A 238 25.37 -2.05 8.67
C GLN A 238 25.25 -1.39 7.28
N ILE A 239 24.02 -1.06 6.83
CA ILE A 239 23.83 -0.31 5.59
C ILE A 239 24.37 1.11 5.71
N LEU A 240 24.13 1.76 6.85
CA LEU A 240 24.65 3.11 7.13
C LEU A 240 26.17 3.14 7.22
N GLU A 241 26.79 2.11 7.82
CA GLU A 241 28.25 1.98 7.89
C GLU A 241 28.89 1.76 6.52
N ASP A 242 28.23 1.04 5.61
CA ASP A 242 28.72 0.79 4.24
C ASP A 242 28.68 2.06 3.36
N HIS A 243 27.85 3.08 3.70
CA HIS A 243 27.56 4.23 2.85
C HIS A 243 27.50 5.55 3.64
N GLU A 244 28.60 6.28 3.74
CA GLU A 244 28.69 7.57 4.47
C GLU A 244 27.70 8.65 3.97
N SER A 245 27.31 8.61 2.70
CA SER A 245 26.44 9.62 2.06
C SER A 245 25.06 9.06 1.68
N LEU A 246 24.57 8.05 2.42
CA LEU A 246 23.25 7.45 2.14
C LEU A 246 22.12 8.40 2.55
N GLU A 247 21.18 8.63 1.63
CA GLU A 247 19.90 9.21 1.96
C GLU A 247 18.90 8.10 2.30
N VAL A 248 18.21 8.21 3.42
CA VAL A 248 17.21 7.22 3.85
C VAL A 248 15.85 7.91 4.02
N TYR A 249 14.83 7.30 3.43
CA TYR A 249 13.42 7.64 3.56
C TYR A 249 12.70 6.44 4.13
N LEU A 250 12.34 6.47 5.42
CA LEU A 250 11.72 5.35 6.12
C LEU A 250 10.34 5.73 6.62
N THR A 251 9.38 4.83 6.41
CA THR A 251 8.02 4.92 6.96
C THR A 251 7.44 3.53 7.19
N ALA A 252 6.20 3.50 7.68
CA ALA A 252 5.33 2.33 7.61
C ALA A 252 4.19 2.59 6.61
N ASP A 253 3.63 1.55 6.07
CA ASP A 253 2.42 1.62 5.26
C ASP A 253 1.15 1.79 6.13
N HIS A 254 1.14 1.24 7.33
CA HIS A 254 0.14 1.42 8.39
C HIS A 254 0.71 1.04 9.76
N GLY A 255 -0.05 1.32 10.82
CA GLY A 255 0.19 0.79 12.16
C GLY A 255 -0.55 -0.53 12.40
N MET A 256 -0.64 -0.93 13.69
CA MET A 256 -1.24 -2.21 14.07
C MET A 256 -1.87 -2.10 15.47
N SER A 257 -3.12 -2.54 15.64
CA SER A 257 -3.77 -2.52 16.96
C SER A 257 -4.43 -3.85 17.32
N ALA A 258 -4.65 -4.05 18.63
CA ALA A 258 -5.40 -5.21 19.12
C ALA A 258 -6.87 -5.08 18.76
N LYS A 259 -7.50 -6.19 18.37
CA LYS A 259 -8.91 -6.31 18.03
C LYS A 259 -9.56 -7.42 18.85
N THR A 260 -10.73 -7.14 19.37
CA THR A 260 -11.45 -8.06 20.27
C THR A 260 -12.82 -8.46 19.75
N ASP A 261 -13.27 -7.83 18.67
CA ASP A 261 -14.63 -7.99 18.16
C ASP A 261 -14.65 -8.01 16.64
N ALA A 262 -15.33 -8.97 16.06
CA ALA A 262 -15.46 -9.14 14.61
C ALA A 262 -16.94 -9.13 14.20
N ILE A 263 -17.24 -8.52 13.06
CA ILE A 263 -18.61 -8.35 12.55
C ILE A 263 -18.68 -8.79 11.07
N ASP A 264 -19.67 -9.62 10.73
CA ASP A 264 -19.98 -10.07 9.36
C ASP A 264 -21.09 -9.21 8.75
N ILE A 265 -20.68 -8.25 7.92
CA ILE A 265 -21.62 -7.36 7.22
C ILE A 265 -22.39 -8.12 6.12
N ASN A 266 -21.79 -9.13 5.47
CA ASN A 266 -22.50 -9.97 4.50
C ASN A 266 -23.67 -10.73 5.17
N ARG A 267 -23.46 -11.22 6.38
CA ARG A 267 -24.54 -11.85 7.17
C ARG A 267 -25.62 -10.84 7.54
N LEU A 268 -25.26 -9.64 8.02
CA LEU A 268 -26.23 -8.59 8.33
C LEU A 268 -27.12 -8.29 7.12
N MET A 269 -26.52 -8.16 5.93
CA MET A 269 -27.25 -7.91 4.69
C MET A 269 -28.20 -9.05 4.35
N ARG A 270 -27.74 -10.30 4.43
CA ARG A 270 -28.58 -11.49 4.15
C ARG A 270 -29.75 -11.59 5.11
N GLU A 271 -29.55 -11.39 6.42
CA GLU A 271 -30.61 -11.42 7.43
C GLU A 271 -31.67 -10.34 7.24
N ASN A 272 -31.31 -9.26 6.57
CA ASN A 272 -32.21 -8.15 6.25
C ASN A 272 -32.69 -8.14 4.77
N ALA A 273 -32.48 -9.23 4.03
CA ALA A 273 -32.87 -9.36 2.62
C ALA A 273 -32.34 -8.20 1.74
N ILE A 274 -31.07 -7.81 1.96
CA ILE A 274 -30.32 -6.86 1.12
C ILE A 274 -29.37 -7.66 0.23
N GLU A 275 -29.50 -7.50 -1.08
CA GLU A 275 -28.63 -8.14 -2.07
C GLU A 275 -27.38 -7.28 -2.31
N GLY A 276 -26.21 -7.88 -2.17
CA GLY A 276 -24.93 -7.19 -2.37
C GLY A 276 -23.75 -8.00 -1.89
N GLU A 277 -22.60 -7.36 -1.84
CA GLU A 277 -21.34 -7.91 -1.34
C GLU A 277 -20.66 -6.91 -0.41
N ALA A 278 -20.35 -7.33 0.80
CA ALA A 278 -19.47 -6.59 1.70
C ALA A 278 -18.05 -7.18 1.58
N VAL A 279 -17.11 -6.32 1.26
CA VAL A 279 -15.70 -6.67 1.05
C VAL A 279 -14.86 -6.08 2.18
N PRO A 280 -14.39 -6.90 3.13
CA PRO A 280 -13.44 -6.46 4.14
C PRO A 280 -12.18 -5.91 3.47
N ILE A 281 -11.61 -4.85 4.05
CA ILE A 281 -10.46 -4.18 3.44
C ILE A 281 -9.21 -5.07 3.40
N ILE A 282 -9.05 -5.94 4.39
CA ILE A 282 -8.06 -7.02 4.39
C ILE A 282 -8.74 -8.25 3.80
N ARG A 283 -8.50 -8.46 2.51
CA ARG A 283 -8.90 -9.66 1.80
C ARG A 283 -7.79 -10.03 0.84
N ASP A 284 -7.00 -11.05 1.21
CA ASP A 284 -5.90 -11.57 0.41
C ASP A 284 -5.63 -13.05 0.70
N ARG A 285 -4.52 -13.58 0.20
CA ARG A 285 -4.15 -15.00 0.34
C ARG A 285 -3.38 -15.31 1.63
N TYR A 286 -2.97 -14.30 2.40
CA TYR A 286 -2.15 -14.47 3.60
C TYR A 286 -2.99 -14.62 4.88
N VAL A 287 -3.97 -15.52 4.85
CA VAL A 287 -5.04 -15.66 5.87
C VAL A 287 -4.55 -16.02 7.27
N VAL A 288 -3.35 -16.62 7.41
CA VAL A 288 -2.91 -17.22 8.69
C VAL A 288 -2.76 -16.18 9.81
N HIS A 289 -2.31 -14.96 9.51
CA HIS A 289 -2.03 -13.96 10.54
C HIS A 289 -3.14 -12.93 10.76
N HIS A 290 -4.09 -12.77 9.81
CA HIS A 290 -5.16 -11.77 9.95
C HIS A 290 -6.58 -12.32 9.70
N ALA A 291 -6.71 -13.60 9.31
CA ALA A 291 -7.99 -14.27 9.03
C ALA A 291 -8.92 -13.49 8.07
N ASN A 292 -8.38 -12.63 7.21
CA ASN A 292 -9.13 -11.68 6.36
C ASN A 292 -10.08 -10.76 7.19
N LEU A 293 -9.65 -10.37 8.39
CA LEU A 293 -10.36 -9.48 9.29
C LEU A 293 -9.69 -8.11 9.31
N GLY A 294 -10.34 -7.09 8.79
CA GLY A 294 -9.81 -5.71 8.68
C GLY A 294 -10.71 -4.65 9.29
N GLY A 295 -10.12 -3.53 9.71
CA GLY A 295 -10.82 -2.43 10.39
C GLY A 295 -11.71 -1.57 9.49
N ALA A 296 -11.84 -1.88 8.20
CA ALA A 296 -12.73 -1.20 7.27
C ALA A 296 -13.41 -2.19 6.33
N CYS A 297 -14.47 -1.76 5.65
CA CYS A 297 -15.20 -2.58 4.70
C CYS A 297 -15.87 -1.72 3.62
N TYR A 298 -15.86 -2.20 2.38
CA TYR A 298 -16.69 -1.68 1.29
C TYR A 298 -17.97 -2.51 1.16
N VAL A 299 -19.11 -1.86 0.94
CA VAL A 299 -20.38 -2.52 0.67
C VAL A 299 -20.84 -2.15 -0.74
N TYR A 300 -21.05 -3.16 -1.58
CA TYR A 300 -21.56 -3.05 -2.93
C TYR A 300 -23.00 -3.54 -2.95
N LEU A 301 -23.93 -2.72 -3.41
CA LEU A 301 -25.36 -3.03 -3.47
C LEU A 301 -25.75 -3.46 -4.88
N GLN A 302 -26.56 -4.52 -5.00
CA GLN A 302 -27.14 -4.92 -6.27
C GLN A 302 -28.31 -4.03 -6.66
N ASN A 303 -29.08 -3.55 -5.67
CA ASN A 303 -30.17 -2.62 -5.86
C ASN A 303 -29.83 -1.28 -5.19
N PRO A 304 -29.62 -0.20 -5.94
CA PRO A 304 -29.35 1.13 -5.39
C PRO A 304 -30.43 1.67 -4.42
N ASP A 305 -31.68 1.20 -4.56
CA ASP A 305 -32.78 1.62 -3.69
C ASP A 305 -32.63 1.11 -2.24
N ASP A 306 -31.82 0.07 -2.02
CA ASP A 306 -31.51 -0.45 -0.67
C ASP A 306 -30.49 0.43 0.08
N ARG A 307 -29.91 1.46 -0.54
CA ARG A 307 -28.81 2.24 0.07
C ARG A 307 -29.19 2.88 1.39
N GLU A 308 -30.30 3.61 1.46
CA GLU A 308 -30.72 4.30 2.69
C GLU A 308 -31.02 3.29 3.82
N ARG A 309 -31.72 2.20 3.49
CA ARG A 309 -32.00 1.13 4.43
C ARG A 309 -30.70 0.48 4.96
N THR A 310 -29.73 0.25 4.08
CA THR A 310 -28.42 -0.30 4.48
C THR A 310 -27.66 0.68 5.38
N LEU A 311 -27.66 1.97 5.04
CA LEU A 311 -27.05 3.00 5.88
C LEU A 311 -27.67 3.05 7.29
N ASP A 312 -28.99 2.94 7.41
CA ASP A 312 -29.67 2.94 8.70
C ASP A 312 -29.33 1.71 9.54
N LEU A 313 -29.23 0.54 8.91
CA LEU A 313 -28.80 -0.69 9.60
C LEU A 313 -27.35 -0.57 10.09
N LEU A 314 -26.45 -0.05 9.27
CA LEU A 314 -25.03 0.10 9.60
C LEU A 314 -24.81 1.17 10.68
N ARG A 315 -25.56 2.29 10.66
CA ARG A 315 -25.53 3.31 11.73
C ARG A 315 -25.98 2.78 13.08
N ALA A 316 -26.93 1.86 13.07
CA ALA A 316 -27.44 1.24 14.29
C ALA A 316 -26.54 0.10 14.81
N LEU A 317 -25.56 -0.34 14.04
CA LEU A 317 -24.69 -1.46 14.37
C LEU A 317 -23.55 -1.02 15.30
N PRO A 318 -23.53 -1.46 16.57
CA PRO A 318 -22.43 -1.14 17.46
C PRO A 318 -21.10 -1.65 16.89
N GLY A 319 -20.08 -0.80 16.87
CA GLY A 319 -18.76 -1.12 16.31
C GLY A 319 -18.47 -0.49 14.93
N VAL A 320 -19.50 0.01 14.25
CA VAL A 320 -19.31 0.93 13.11
C VAL A 320 -19.10 2.33 13.68
N GLU A 321 -17.92 2.91 13.49
CA GLU A 321 -17.56 4.23 14.00
C GLU A 321 -17.82 5.33 12.96
N GLU A 322 -17.46 5.08 11.71
CA GLU A 322 -17.65 6.01 10.61
C GLU A 322 -18.33 5.31 9.42
N LEU A 323 -19.18 6.04 8.71
CA LEU A 323 -19.98 5.54 7.61
C LEU A 323 -20.12 6.62 6.54
N TYR A 324 -19.78 6.28 5.30
CA TYR A 324 -19.76 7.19 4.17
C TYR A 324 -20.42 6.56 2.94
N VAL A 325 -21.16 7.35 2.19
CA VAL A 325 -21.51 6.96 0.82
C VAL A 325 -20.29 7.10 -0.10
N ARG A 326 -20.33 6.43 -1.25
CA ARG A 326 -19.22 6.38 -2.22
C ARG A 326 -18.61 7.75 -2.52
N GLU A 327 -19.46 8.73 -2.81
CA GLU A 327 -19.04 10.06 -3.22
C GLU A 327 -18.31 10.80 -2.10
N GLU A 328 -18.81 10.68 -0.88
CA GLU A 328 -18.19 11.27 0.32
C GLU A 328 -16.84 10.58 0.62
N ALA A 329 -16.80 9.24 0.58
CA ALA A 329 -15.57 8.49 0.80
C ALA A 329 -14.51 8.83 -0.25
N ALA A 330 -14.91 8.88 -1.53
CA ALA A 330 -14.01 9.22 -2.63
C ALA A 330 -13.42 10.62 -2.48
N GLN A 331 -14.22 11.60 -2.06
CA GLN A 331 -13.76 12.97 -1.84
C GLN A 331 -12.88 13.09 -0.60
N LEU A 332 -13.32 12.55 0.53
CA LEU A 332 -12.66 12.73 1.83
C LEU A 332 -11.31 12.01 1.89
N PHE A 333 -11.26 10.78 1.38
CA PHE A 333 -10.07 9.92 1.43
C PHE A 333 -9.30 9.90 0.10
N GLN A 334 -9.72 10.68 -0.89
CA GLN A 334 -9.13 10.74 -2.21
C GLN A 334 -9.02 9.33 -2.85
N LEU A 335 -10.13 8.59 -2.85
CA LEU A 335 -10.25 7.25 -3.43
C LEU A 335 -10.76 7.32 -4.87
N GLN A 336 -10.42 6.31 -5.67
CA GLN A 336 -10.97 6.13 -7.03
C GLN A 336 -12.42 5.65 -6.92
N ALA A 337 -13.39 6.52 -7.24
CA ALA A 337 -14.81 6.29 -6.96
C ALA A 337 -15.39 5.03 -7.65
N ASP A 338 -14.92 4.70 -8.86
CA ASP A 338 -15.35 3.52 -9.61
C ASP A 338 -14.70 2.21 -9.14
N ARG A 339 -13.82 2.27 -8.14
CA ARG A 339 -13.12 1.12 -7.55
C ARG A 339 -13.42 0.90 -6.07
N ILE A 340 -14.45 1.55 -5.53
CA ILE A 340 -14.92 1.39 -4.15
C ILE A 340 -16.40 1.04 -4.12
N GLY A 341 -16.90 0.54 -2.98
CA GLY A 341 -18.30 0.19 -2.77
C GLY A 341 -19.25 1.40 -2.76
N ASP A 342 -20.56 1.15 -2.76
CA ASP A 342 -21.59 2.17 -2.61
C ASP A 342 -21.56 2.82 -1.23
N ILE A 343 -21.07 2.05 -0.23
CA ILE A 343 -20.89 2.48 1.15
C ILE A 343 -19.48 2.06 1.58
N PHE A 344 -18.81 2.93 2.32
CA PHE A 344 -17.54 2.68 2.99
C PHE A 344 -17.72 2.88 4.49
N LEU A 345 -17.27 1.89 5.28
CA LEU A 345 -17.37 1.95 6.73
C LEU A 345 -16.01 1.70 7.39
N LEU A 346 -15.77 2.38 8.50
CA LEU A 346 -14.62 2.20 9.36
C LEU A 346 -15.10 1.71 10.73
N GLY A 347 -14.39 0.73 11.27
CA GLY A 347 -14.64 0.14 12.57
C GLY A 347 -14.09 0.97 13.71
N ALA A 348 -14.71 0.83 14.87
CA ALA A 348 -14.17 1.28 16.13
C ALA A 348 -12.81 0.60 16.42
N ARG A 349 -12.05 1.14 17.36
CA ARG A 349 -10.67 0.74 17.63
C ARG A 349 -10.45 -0.77 17.78
N ASP A 350 -11.39 -1.44 18.42
CA ASP A 350 -11.34 -2.86 18.76
C ASP A 350 -12.09 -3.77 17.79
N VAL A 351 -12.66 -3.20 16.70
CA VAL A 351 -13.54 -3.90 15.75
C VAL A 351 -12.84 -4.19 14.44
N VAL A 352 -13.14 -5.36 13.87
CA VAL A 352 -12.82 -5.76 12.51
C VAL A 352 -14.04 -6.31 11.78
N PHE A 353 -13.98 -6.32 10.45
CA PHE A 353 -15.00 -6.87 9.57
C PHE A 353 -14.45 -8.04 8.78
N GLY A 354 -15.27 -9.07 8.56
CA GLY A 354 -14.91 -10.24 7.76
C GLY A 354 -16.04 -11.25 7.67
N ASP A 355 -15.75 -12.40 7.05
CA ASP A 355 -16.70 -13.51 6.93
C ASP A 355 -16.62 -14.38 8.21
N LEU A 356 -17.74 -14.59 8.91
CA LEU A 356 -17.83 -15.26 10.20
C LEU A 356 -18.90 -16.35 10.19
N GLU A 357 -18.86 -17.21 11.21
CA GLU A 357 -19.94 -18.20 11.46
C GLU A 357 -21.19 -17.51 12.03
N HIS A 358 -21.03 -16.43 12.81
CA HIS A 358 -22.10 -15.63 13.39
C HIS A 358 -22.01 -14.17 12.94
N LEU A 359 -23.07 -13.40 13.17
CA LEU A 359 -23.09 -11.97 12.86
C LEU A 359 -21.96 -11.21 13.59
N ARG A 360 -21.64 -11.66 14.79
CA ARG A 360 -20.61 -11.06 15.64
C ARG A 360 -19.92 -12.15 16.46
N GLU A 361 -18.59 -12.02 16.54
CA GLU A 361 -17.75 -12.96 17.27
C GLU A 361 -16.66 -12.24 18.06
N GLU A 362 -16.34 -12.74 19.26
CA GLU A 362 -15.16 -12.31 19.99
C GLU A 362 -13.91 -12.87 19.30
N VAL A 363 -12.92 -12.02 19.11
CA VAL A 363 -11.62 -12.38 18.52
C VAL A 363 -10.49 -11.90 19.41
N ALA A 364 -9.30 -12.46 19.23
CA ALA A 364 -8.09 -12.02 19.92
C ALA A 364 -6.96 -11.96 18.89
N ILE A 365 -6.99 -10.93 18.05
CA ILE A 365 -6.03 -10.73 16.98
C ILE A 365 -5.45 -9.32 17.02
N ARG A 366 -4.42 -9.07 16.23
CA ARG A 366 -3.94 -7.74 15.89
C ARG A 366 -4.22 -7.51 14.42
N SER A 367 -4.73 -6.34 14.09
CA SER A 367 -5.10 -6.01 12.71
C SER A 367 -5.09 -4.49 12.50
N HIS A 368 -5.39 -4.09 11.27
CA HIS A 368 -5.36 -2.71 10.79
C HIS A 368 -6.51 -2.45 9.80
N GLY A 369 -6.54 -1.28 9.18
CA GLY A 369 -7.53 -0.93 8.15
C GLY A 369 -8.40 0.26 8.51
N SER A 370 -8.48 0.62 9.81
CA SER A 370 -9.28 1.74 10.31
C SER A 370 -8.42 3.01 10.49
N ARG A 371 -9.01 4.08 11.05
CA ARG A 371 -8.25 5.29 11.43
C ARG A 371 -7.29 5.05 12.59
N HIS A 372 -7.55 4.05 13.40
CA HIS A 372 -6.80 3.79 14.63
C HIS A 372 -5.39 3.27 14.38
N GLU A 373 -5.12 2.79 13.17
CA GLU A 373 -3.81 2.33 12.71
C GLU A 373 -3.16 3.30 11.72
N SER A 374 -3.74 4.49 11.50
CA SER A 374 -3.28 5.42 10.45
C SER A 374 -2.09 6.28 10.84
N THR A 375 -1.65 6.28 12.10
CA THR A 375 -0.44 7.00 12.50
C THR A 375 0.80 6.16 12.20
N VAL A 376 1.75 6.75 11.45
CA VAL A 376 2.97 6.08 11.01
C VAL A 376 4.21 6.96 11.24
N PRO A 377 5.38 6.37 11.54
CA PRO A 377 6.63 7.11 11.60
C PRO A 377 7.06 7.54 10.21
N ILE A 378 7.53 8.76 10.07
CA ILE A 378 8.21 9.28 8.87
C ILE A 378 9.60 9.73 9.29
N VAL A 379 10.63 9.11 8.74
CA VAL A 379 12.02 9.44 9.00
C VAL A 379 12.73 9.75 7.69
N CYS A 380 13.41 10.90 7.61
CA CYS A 380 14.29 11.22 6.51
C CYS A 380 15.68 11.59 7.05
N TYR A 381 16.72 11.03 6.43
CA TYR A 381 18.11 11.13 6.86
C TYR A 381 19.06 11.31 5.67
N GLY A 382 20.25 11.86 5.91
CA GLY A 382 21.34 11.94 4.93
C GLY A 382 21.47 13.29 4.21
N ARG A 383 20.49 14.19 4.37
CA ARG A 383 20.55 15.57 3.89
C ARG A 383 19.68 16.49 4.76
N SER A 384 19.59 17.76 4.42
CA SER A 384 18.67 18.69 5.07
C SER A 384 17.24 18.48 4.56
N PHE A 385 16.28 18.39 5.49
CA PHE A 385 14.86 18.22 5.22
C PHE A 385 14.04 19.28 5.96
N ASP A 386 12.95 19.71 5.35
CA ASP A 386 11.92 20.51 6.03
C ASP A 386 10.81 19.58 6.56
N ALA A 387 10.81 19.31 7.85
CA ALA A 387 9.84 18.42 8.49
C ALA A 387 8.38 18.82 8.24
N SER A 388 8.09 20.10 8.01
CA SER A 388 6.73 20.60 7.78
C SER A 388 6.12 20.10 6.47
N THR A 389 6.93 19.63 5.54
CA THR A 389 6.50 19.10 4.25
C THR A 389 6.15 17.59 4.27
N TYR A 390 6.43 16.90 5.40
CA TYR A 390 6.20 15.48 5.58
C TYR A 390 5.06 15.27 6.58
N GLN A 391 3.84 15.13 6.08
CA GLN A 391 2.64 14.90 6.90
C GLN A 391 2.04 13.52 6.70
N ARG A 392 2.33 12.88 5.56
CA ARG A 392 1.85 11.56 5.19
C ARG A 392 2.97 10.70 4.63
N ASN A 393 2.84 9.38 4.74
CA ASN A 393 3.81 8.44 4.18
C ASN A 393 4.07 8.64 2.67
N ILE A 394 3.07 9.03 1.92
CA ILE A 394 3.13 9.40 0.50
C ILE A 394 4.14 10.54 0.22
N ASP A 395 4.37 11.41 1.19
CA ASP A 395 5.23 12.59 1.02
C ASP A 395 6.70 12.21 0.87
N LEU A 396 7.10 11.00 1.25
CA LEU A 396 8.45 10.50 1.01
C LEU A 396 8.83 10.53 -0.47
N THR A 397 7.95 10.07 -1.33
CA THR A 397 8.16 10.05 -2.79
C THR A 397 7.68 11.34 -3.46
N ARG A 398 6.57 11.92 -2.98
CA ARG A 398 6.03 13.17 -3.54
C ARG A 398 7.02 14.32 -3.43
N ASN A 399 7.72 14.42 -2.30
CA ASN A 399 8.69 15.48 -2.02
C ASN A 399 10.15 15.05 -2.33
N PHE A 400 10.33 13.90 -2.99
CA PHE A 400 11.63 13.41 -3.33
C PHE A 400 12.31 14.31 -4.37
N VAL A 401 13.49 14.81 -4.04
CA VAL A 401 14.29 15.70 -4.90
C VAL A 401 15.21 14.87 -5.78
N TRP A 402 14.98 14.93 -7.09
CA TRP A 402 15.74 14.20 -8.08
C TRP A 402 17.10 14.81 -8.41
N GLU A 403 17.28 16.10 -8.10
CA GLU A 403 18.53 16.84 -8.31
C GLU A 403 19.43 16.67 -7.08
N GLY A 404 20.72 16.51 -7.31
CA GLY A 404 21.74 16.35 -6.27
C GLY A 404 22.50 17.62 -5.95
#